data_6a1f1ca86ff38eb42b6856f3864fbc6e
#
_entry.id   6a1f1ca86ff38eb42b6856f3864fbc6e
#
_cell.length_a   1.000
_cell.length_b   1.000
_cell.length_c   1.000
_cell.angle_alpha   90.00
_cell.angle_beta   90.00
_cell.angle_gamma   90.00
#
_symmetry.space_group_name_H-M   'P 1'
#
loop_
_entity.id
_entity.type
_entity.pdbx_description
1 polymer ?
#
loop_
_entity_poly.entity_id
_entity_poly.type
_entity_poly.pdbx_seq_one_letter_code
_entity_poly.pdbx_strand_id
1 'polypeptide(L)'
;MEKKWSLRLIQFSAIFGFIGTYLGSHMAGQMDYALRPIHAHILLVGWLSVFAWGVFYRLYTVKYKKLVTIHGFLAMIGAIGLTAGMWFYNLNPFNMNDTFVLIFFIAGGTLLLLAFLLFTVITFLTEKD
;
A
#
# COMPACT_ATOMS: atom_id res chain seq x y z
N MET A 1 -0.22 -14.49 -15.45
CA MET A 1 -0.93 -13.37 -14.77
C MET A 1 -0.31 -13.07 -13.41
N GLU A 2 -0.32 -14.03 -12.50
CA GLU A 2 0.25 -13.84 -11.15
C GLU A 2 1.71 -13.42 -11.16
N LYS A 3 2.52 -14.03 -12.02
CA LYS A 3 3.96 -13.74 -12.08
C LYS A 3 4.25 -12.30 -12.51
N LYS A 4 3.43 -11.74 -13.40
CA LYS A 4 3.53 -10.32 -13.77
C LYS A 4 3.15 -9.42 -12.61
N TRP A 5 2.09 -9.74 -11.89
CA TRP A 5 1.66 -8.99 -10.72
C TRP A 5 2.63 -9.13 -9.57
N SER A 6 3.21 -10.33 -9.37
CA SER A 6 4.29 -10.53 -8.40
C SER A 6 5.41 -9.50 -8.60
N LEU A 7 5.95 -9.41 -9.81
CA LEU A 7 7.03 -8.49 -10.09
C LEU A 7 6.61 -7.03 -9.89
N ARG A 8 5.43 -6.64 -10.40
CA ARG A 8 4.91 -5.27 -10.25
C ARG A 8 4.77 -4.86 -8.77
N LEU A 9 4.21 -5.75 -7.95
CA LEU A 9 4.03 -5.48 -6.52
C LEU A 9 5.38 -5.40 -5.80
N ILE A 10 6.33 -6.26 -6.13
CA ILE A 10 7.67 -6.22 -5.55
C ILE A 10 8.38 -4.92 -5.92
N GLN A 11 8.31 -4.50 -7.18
CA GLN A 11 8.91 -3.24 -7.64
C GLN A 11 8.27 -2.03 -6.94
N PHE A 12 6.94 -2.01 -6.85
CA PHE A 12 6.20 -0.98 -6.13
C PHE A 12 6.61 -0.93 -4.66
N SER A 13 6.67 -2.08 -4.00
CA SER A 13 7.06 -2.17 -2.60
C SER A 13 8.50 -1.69 -2.37
N ALA A 14 9.41 -1.99 -3.28
CA ALA A 14 10.80 -1.54 -3.19
C ALA A 14 10.90 0.00 -3.22
N ILE A 15 10.09 0.65 -4.08
CA ILE A 15 10.02 2.12 -4.13
C ILE A 15 9.50 2.67 -2.81
N PHE A 16 8.42 2.10 -2.27
CA PHE A 16 7.88 2.49 -0.97
C PHE A 16 8.86 2.25 0.17
N GLY A 17 9.59 1.13 0.13
CA GLY A 17 10.65 0.85 1.10
C GLY A 17 11.74 1.91 1.09
N PHE A 18 12.17 2.35 -0.08
CA PHE A 18 13.14 3.43 -0.23
C PHE A 18 12.60 4.75 0.30
N ILE A 19 11.39 5.14 -0.08
CA ILE A 19 10.75 6.37 0.39
C ILE A 19 10.58 6.36 1.90
N GLY A 20 10.10 5.26 2.47
CA GLY A 20 9.89 5.15 3.91
C GLY A 20 11.19 5.22 4.70
N THR A 21 12.24 4.57 4.21
CA THR A 21 13.57 4.62 4.82
C THR A 21 14.16 6.04 4.76
N TYR A 22 14.02 6.70 3.61
CA TYR A 22 14.45 8.10 3.45
C TYR A 22 13.73 9.02 4.43
N LEU A 23 12.40 8.88 4.59
CA LEU A 23 11.63 9.70 5.53
C LEU A 23 12.09 9.47 6.97
N GLY A 24 12.38 8.24 7.35
CA GLY A 24 12.92 7.94 8.68
C GLY A 24 14.25 8.61 8.93
N SER A 25 15.15 8.56 7.96
CA SER A 25 16.44 9.23 8.01
C SER A 25 16.31 10.76 8.08
N HIS A 26 15.40 11.31 7.27
CA HIS A 26 15.10 12.75 7.27
C HIS A 26 14.57 13.23 8.62
N MET A 27 13.61 12.51 9.20
CA MET A 27 13.05 12.83 10.52
C MET A 27 14.13 12.82 11.61
N ALA A 28 15.00 11.83 11.60
CA ALA A 28 16.09 11.72 12.56
C ALA A 28 17.07 12.89 12.44
N GLY A 29 17.42 13.29 11.21
CA GLY A 29 18.32 14.40 10.95
C GLY A 29 17.74 15.76 11.35
N GLN A 30 16.43 15.96 11.20
CA GLN A 30 15.74 17.19 11.55
C GLN A 30 15.26 17.20 13.01
N MET A 31 15.29 16.07 13.69
CA MET A 31 14.67 15.88 15.02
C MET A 31 13.20 16.30 15.05
N ASP A 32 12.51 16.17 13.92
CA ASP A 32 11.07 16.45 13.75
C ASP A 32 10.36 15.15 13.37
N TYR A 33 9.40 14.74 14.17
CA TYR A 33 8.73 13.45 14.07
C TYR A 33 7.25 13.56 13.63
N ALA A 34 6.86 14.69 13.04
CA ALA A 34 5.50 14.89 12.56
C ALA A 34 5.09 13.88 11.48
N LEU A 35 6.03 13.38 10.68
CA LEU A 35 5.81 12.39 9.63
C LEU A 35 5.84 10.94 10.12
N ARG A 36 6.00 10.71 11.43
CA ARG A 36 6.13 9.34 11.98
C ARG A 36 4.98 8.40 11.59
N PRO A 37 3.70 8.79 11.70
CA PRO A 37 2.61 7.89 11.29
C PRO A 37 2.65 7.55 9.80
N ILE A 38 2.97 8.53 8.96
CA ILE A 38 3.07 8.35 7.51
C ILE A 38 4.24 7.43 7.16
N HIS A 39 5.41 7.67 7.76
CA HIS A 39 6.60 6.83 7.63
C HIS A 39 6.27 5.37 8.00
N ALA A 40 5.58 5.16 9.12
CA ALA A 40 5.21 3.82 9.58
C ALA A 40 4.28 3.12 8.57
N HIS A 41 3.27 3.81 8.05
CA HIS A 41 2.34 3.22 7.08
C HIS A 41 2.99 2.98 5.72
N ILE A 42 3.89 3.85 5.28
CA ILE A 42 4.66 3.62 4.04
C ILE A 42 5.45 2.31 4.15
N LEU A 43 6.09 2.05 5.29
CA LEU A 43 6.88 0.84 5.48
C LEU A 43 6.01 -0.40 5.76
N LEU A 44 4.97 -0.29 6.58
CA LEU A 44 4.12 -1.45 6.93
C LEU A 44 3.21 -1.85 5.78
N VAL A 45 2.61 -0.89 5.11
CA VAL A 45 1.65 -1.14 4.04
C VAL A 45 2.35 -1.16 2.68
N GLY A 46 3.01 -0.07 2.32
CA GLY A 46 3.61 0.07 1.00
C GLY A 46 4.79 -0.86 0.76
N TRP A 47 5.64 -1.05 1.76
CA TRP A 47 6.76 -1.98 1.66
C TRP A 47 6.35 -3.38 2.09
N LEU A 48 6.08 -3.61 3.35
CA LEU A 48 5.99 -4.97 3.91
C LEU A 48 4.78 -5.74 3.36
N SER A 49 3.58 -5.18 3.42
CA SER A 49 2.37 -5.89 2.98
C SER A 49 2.37 -6.12 1.47
N VAL A 50 2.71 -5.11 0.68
CA VAL A 50 2.72 -5.24 -0.78
C VAL A 50 3.83 -6.20 -1.23
N PHE A 51 4.98 -6.18 -0.57
CA PHE A 51 6.04 -7.16 -0.83
C PHE A 51 5.56 -8.59 -0.54
N ALA A 52 4.91 -8.80 0.61
CA ALA A 52 4.38 -10.11 0.97
C ALA A 52 3.37 -10.62 -0.06
N TRP A 53 2.48 -9.76 -0.55
CA TRP A 53 1.53 -10.10 -1.62
C TRP A 53 2.25 -10.44 -2.93
N GLY A 54 3.30 -9.69 -3.27
CA GLY A 54 4.13 -10.00 -4.43
C GLY A 54 4.78 -11.37 -4.34
N VAL A 55 5.34 -11.68 -3.18
CA VAL A 55 5.94 -13.01 -2.92
C VAL A 55 4.89 -14.11 -2.99
N PHE A 56 3.70 -13.89 -2.41
CA PHE A 56 2.61 -14.84 -2.49
C PHE A 56 2.28 -15.21 -3.94
N TYR A 57 2.12 -14.21 -4.80
CA TYR A 57 1.84 -14.45 -6.23
C TYR A 57 3.01 -15.08 -6.98
N ARG A 58 4.22 -15.04 -6.43
CA ARG A 58 5.37 -15.75 -6.99
C ARG A 58 5.32 -17.25 -6.69
N LEU A 59 4.85 -17.59 -5.49
CA LEU A 59 4.89 -18.97 -4.98
C LEU A 59 3.62 -19.76 -5.32
N TYR A 60 2.47 -19.10 -5.37
CA TYR A 60 1.18 -19.77 -5.48
C TYR A 60 0.45 -19.41 -6.77
N THR A 61 -0.39 -20.34 -7.21
CA THR A 61 -1.28 -20.15 -8.36
C THR A 61 -2.70 -19.89 -7.88
N VAL A 62 -3.31 -18.81 -8.34
CA VAL A 62 -4.66 -18.42 -7.97
C VAL A 62 -5.65 -18.92 -9.01
N LYS A 63 -6.74 -19.53 -8.56
CA LYS A 63 -7.76 -20.11 -9.43
C LYS A 63 -8.39 -19.08 -10.39
N TYR A 64 -8.68 -17.89 -9.89
CA TYR A 64 -9.35 -16.83 -10.67
C TYR A 64 -8.38 -15.67 -10.94
N LYS A 65 -7.87 -15.62 -12.18
CA LYS A 65 -6.83 -14.64 -12.57
C LYS A 65 -7.30 -13.18 -12.49
N LYS A 66 -8.58 -12.92 -12.73
CA LYS A 66 -9.14 -11.57 -12.63
C LYS A 66 -9.04 -10.99 -11.22
N LEU A 67 -9.16 -11.85 -10.19
CA LEU A 67 -9.03 -11.40 -8.80
C LEU A 67 -7.62 -10.91 -8.50
N VAL A 68 -6.58 -11.52 -9.08
CA VAL A 68 -5.20 -11.08 -8.94
C VAL A 68 -5.02 -9.67 -9.49
N THR A 69 -5.59 -9.40 -10.66
CA THR A 69 -5.53 -8.07 -11.30
C THR A 69 -6.25 -7.02 -10.45
N ILE A 70 -7.47 -7.32 -10.00
CA ILE A 70 -8.24 -6.41 -9.16
C ILE A 70 -7.48 -6.13 -7.84
N HIS A 71 -6.98 -7.18 -7.20
CA HIS A 71 -6.20 -7.05 -5.97
C HIS A 71 -4.93 -6.22 -6.19
N GLY A 72 -4.21 -6.46 -7.27
CA GLY A 72 -2.99 -5.72 -7.58
C GLY A 72 -3.24 -4.21 -7.69
N PHE A 73 -4.31 -3.81 -8.39
CA PHE A 73 -4.68 -2.40 -8.47
C PHE A 73 -5.14 -1.83 -7.13
N LEU A 74 -5.98 -2.56 -6.39
CA LEU A 74 -6.42 -2.13 -5.06
C LEU A 74 -5.24 -1.97 -4.10
N ALA A 75 -4.28 -2.87 -4.15
CA ALA A 75 -3.09 -2.83 -3.31
C ALA A 75 -2.26 -1.56 -3.58
N MET A 76 -1.97 -1.28 -4.85
CA MET A 76 -1.15 -0.13 -5.23
C MET A 76 -1.89 1.18 -4.99
N ILE A 77 -3.12 1.32 -5.48
CA ILE A 77 -3.92 2.54 -5.33
C ILE A 77 -4.27 2.78 -3.87
N GLY A 78 -4.59 1.73 -3.13
CA GLY A 78 -4.89 1.81 -1.70
C GLY A 78 -3.68 2.23 -0.87
N ALA A 79 -2.50 1.69 -1.16
CA ALA A 79 -1.27 2.08 -0.46
C ALA A 79 -0.91 3.56 -0.73
N ILE A 80 -0.98 4.00 -1.99
CA ILE A 80 -0.76 5.40 -2.35
C ILE A 80 -1.82 6.29 -1.71
N GLY A 81 -3.10 5.92 -1.85
CA GLY A 81 -4.22 6.71 -1.37
C GLY A 81 -4.22 6.89 0.13
N LEU A 82 -3.93 5.82 0.89
CA LEU A 82 -3.86 5.92 2.34
C LEU A 82 -2.69 6.80 2.79
N THR A 83 -1.49 6.55 2.29
CA THR A 83 -0.29 7.26 2.76
C THR A 83 -0.31 8.74 2.33
N ALA A 84 -0.71 9.03 1.10
CA ALA A 84 -0.91 10.41 0.64
C ALA A 84 -2.06 11.09 1.41
N GLY A 85 -3.15 10.37 1.64
CA GLY A 85 -4.29 10.87 2.42
C GLY A 85 -3.93 11.19 3.85
N MET A 86 -3.12 10.37 4.50
CA MET A 86 -2.59 10.66 5.84
C MET A 86 -1.75 11.94 5.84
N TRP A 87 -0.89 12.10 4.85
CA TRP A 87 -0.06 13.28 4.73
C TRP A 87 -0.90 14.55 4.56
N PHE A 88 -1.86 14.52 3.65
CA PHE A 88 -2.75 15.65 3.41
C PHE A 88 -3.62 15.96 4.63
N TYR A 89 -4.16 14.95 5.27
CA TYR A 89 -5.04 15.13 6.43
C TYR A 89 -4.29 15.63 7.65
N ASN A 90 -3.11 15.07 7.94
CA ASN A 90 -2.38 15.41 9.15
C ASN A 90 -1.62 16.75 9.04
N LEU A 91 -1.06 17.07 7.88
CA LEU A 91 -0.20 18.23 7.69
C LEU A 91 -0.78 19.26 6.72
N ASN A 92 -1.66 18.85 5.84
CA ASN A 92 -2.26 19.68 4.78
C ASN A 92 -1.24 20.64 4.13
N PRO A 93 -0.16 20.15 3.53
CA PRO A 93 0.96 20.98 3.07
C PRO A 93 0.58 21.90 1.90
N PHE A 94 -0.50 21.59 1.17
CA PHE A 94 -0.98 22.36 0.03
C PHE A 94 -2.20 23.22 0.36
N ASN A 95 -2.57 23.33 1.63
CA ASN A 95 -3.69 24.13 2.11
C ASN A 95 -5.00 23.82 1.35
N MET A 96 -5.27 22.52 1.17
CA MET A 96 -6.48 22.02 0.49
C MET A 96 -7.71 22.11 1.40
N ASN A 97 -8.90 22.07 0.79
CA ASN A 97 -10.16 22.05 1.52
C ASN A 97 -10.23 20.86 2.48
N ASP A 98 -10.64 21.11 3.72
CA ASP A 98 -10.66 20.10 4.79
C ASP A 98 -11.57 18.92 4.47
N THR A 99 -12.72 19.17 3.86
CA THR A 99 -13.66 18.11 3.45
C THR A 99 -13.06 17.24 2.37
N PHE A 100 -12.39 17.82 1.38
CA PHE A 100 -11.70 17.07 0.33
C PHE A 100 -10.62 16.17 0.89
N VAL A 101 -9.79 16.71 1.79
CA VAL A 101 -8.69 15.96 2.42
C VAL A 101 -9.22 14.79 3.23
N LEU A 102 -10.30 15.00 3.98
CA LEU A 102 -10.95 13.94 4.76
C LEU A 102 -11.51 12.83 3.86
N ILE A 103 -12.22 13.20 2.81
CA ILE A 103 -12.80 12.23 1.87
C ILE A 103 -11.69 11.45 1.17
N PHE A 104 -10.63 12.10 0.73
CA PHE A 104 -9.49 11.47 0.09
C PHE A 104 -8.82 10.44 1.02
N PHE A 105 -8.62 10.81 2.28
CA PHE A 105 -8.04 9.94 3.30
C PHE A 105 -8.91 8.69 3.55
N ILE A 106 -10.22 8.90 3.72
CA ILE A 106 -11.17 7.80 3.92
C ILE A 106 -11.21 6.89 2.70
N ALA A 107 -11.25 7.46 1.50
CA ALA A 107 -11.28 6.67 0.25
C ALA A 107 -10.02 5.81 0.10
N GLY A 108 -8.83 6.37 0.36
CA GLY A 108 -7.58 5.63 0.32
C GLY A 108 -7.54 4.47 1.30
N GLY A 109 -7.97 4.72 2.54
CA GLY A 109 -8.06 3.69 3.58
C GLY A 109 -9.08 2.61 3.23
N THR A 110 -10.20 2.98 2.63
CA THR A 110 -11.24 2.03 2.20
C THR A 110 -10.72 1.12 1.08
N LEU A 111 -10.02 1.67 0.09
CA LEU A 111 -9.43 0.88 -0.98
C LEU A 111 -8.41 -0.12 -0.45
N LEU A 112 -7.60 0.29 0.51
CA LEU A 112 -6.63 -0.61 1.15
C LEU A 112 -7.33 -1.69 1.97
N LEU A 113 -8.38 -1.35 2.71
CA LEU A 113 -9.19 -2.32 3.44
C LEU A 113 -9.75 -3.38 2.49
N LEU A 114 -10.26 -2.95 1.34
CA LEU A 114 -10.77 -3.87 0.31
C LEU A 114 -9.64 -4.75 -0.26
N ALA A 115 -8.43 -4.21 -0.40
CA ALA A 115 -7.27 -5.00 -0.84
C ALA A 115 -6.97 -6.13 0.15
N PHE A 116 -6.95 -5.85 1.45
CA PHE A 116 -6.74 -6.87 2.48
C PHE A 116 -7.87 -7.91 2.50
N LEU A 117 -9.12 -7.45 2.40
CA LEU A 117 -10.28 -8.35 2.35
C LEU A 117 -10.19 -9.27 1.13
N LEU A 118 -9.94 -8.70 -0.04
CA LEU A 118 -9.84 -9.48 -1.27
C LEU A 118 -8.67 -10.46 -1.22
N PHE A 119 -7.52 -10.06 -0.66
CA PHE A 119 -6.39 -10.96 -0.46
C PHE A 119 -6.77 -12.14 0.45
N THR A 120 -7.51 -11.88 1.52
CA THR A 120 -8.01 -12.95 2.39
C THR A 120 -8.83 -13.96 1.59
N VAL A 121 -9.74 -13.48 0.76
CA VAL A 121 -10.55 -14.36 -0.12
C VAL A 121 -9.65 -15.13 -1.09
N ILE A 122 -8.68 -14.47 -1.71
CA ILE A 122 -7.75 -15.07 -2.68
C ILE A 122 -6.98 -16.24 -2.04
N THR A 123 -6.57 -16.13 -0.78
CA THR A 123 -5.83 -17.23 -0.12
C THR A 123 -6.64 -18.53 -0.06
N PHE A 124 -7.97 -18.44 0.03
CA PHE A 124 -8.85 -19.60 0.02
C PHE A 124 -9.18 -20.11 -1.40
N LEU A 125 -8.91 -19.31 -2.42
CA LEU A 125 -9.11 -19.65 -3.83
C LEU A 125 -7.81 -20.03 -4.54
N THR A 126 -6.75 -20.20 -3.78
CA THR A 126 -5.44 -20.61 -4.28
C THR A 126 -5.45 -22.11 -4.51
N GLU A 127 -4.85 -22.54 -5.63
CA GLU A 127 -4.74 -23.95 -5.96
C GLU A 127 -3.80 -24.64 -4.97
N LYS A 128 -4.22 -25.80 -4.49
CA LYS A 128 -3.39 -26.66 -3.64
C LYS A 128 -2.51 -27.52 -4.55
N ASP A 129 -1.26 -27.64 -4.19
CA ASP A 129 -0.30 -28.54 -4.85
C ASP A 129 -0.68 -30.02 -4.63
#